data_4c0e7f384deb6401fc636ff4552a75f2
#
_entry.id   4c0e7f384deb6401fc636ff4552a75f2
#
_cell.length_a   1.000
_cell.length_b   1.000
_cell.length_c   1.000
_cell.angle_alpha   90.00
_cell.angle_beta   90.00
_cell.angle_gamma   90.00
#
_symmetry.space_group_name_H-M   'P 1'
#
loop_
_entity.id
_entity.type
_entity.pdbx_description
1 polymer ?
#
loop_
_entity_poly.entity_id
_entity_poly.type
_entity_poly.pdbx_seq_one_letter_code
_entity_poly.pdbx_strand_id
1 'polypeptide(L)'
;FIYFFLLLIFGSINNINFNKKELNKIKKINIIGLNDNDKKIILQNLQSIKFNNIFLIDYKDLNEILNSNEFIESHEIFKKYPSTLDIKIKKTKLLAKINRDGKLLFIGSNGKFLKNEKSNFQLPFIFGNPEVKDFLKLKSIIDESNILYEDVKNFYFFPSKRWDLELT
;
A
#
# COMPACT_ATOMS: atom_id res chain seq x y z
N PHE A 1 0.25 1.08 57.77
CA PHE A 1 0.14 0.38 56.49
C PHE A 1 0.23 1.31 55.28
N ILE A 2 -0.47 2.45 55.27
CA ILE A 2 -0.45 3.43 54.16
C ILE A 2 0.94 4.00 53.92
N TYR A 3 1.68 4.35 54.94
CA TYR A 3 3.06 4.87 54.83
C TYR A 3 4.04 3.86 54.23
N PHE A 4 3.88 2.56 54.55
CA PHE A 4 4.69 1.50 53.96
C PHE A 4 4.42 1.35 52.44
N PHE A 5 3.16 1.46 52.04
CA PHE A 5 2.77 1.37 50.65
C PHE A 5 3.27 2.60 49.83
N LEU A 6 3.20 3.80 50.41
CA LEU A 6 3.79 5.02 49.85
C LEU A 6 5.31 4.89 49.70
N LEU A 7 6.00 4.33 50.67
CA LEU A 7 7.46 4.12 50.65
C LEU A 7 7.86 3.12 49.52
N LEU A 8 7.10 2.05 49.33
CA LEU A 8 7.28 1.14 48.19
C LEU A 8 7.08 1.82 46.84
N ILE A 9 6.07 2.69 46.72
CA ILE A 9 5.81 3.44 45.48
C ILE A 9 6.95 4.45 45.23
N PHE A 10 7.37 5.23 46.23
CA PHE A 10 8.49 6.17 46.10
C PHE A 10 9.81 5.46 45.86
N GLY A 11 10.07 4.33 46.49
CA GLY A 11 11.27 3.52 46.28
C GLY A 11 11.35 2.94 44.87
N SER A 12 10.23 2.49 44.31
CA SER A 12 10.18 2.01 42.93
C SER A 12 10.32 3.12 41.91
N ILE A 13 9.80 4.32 42.17
CA ILE A 13 9.92 5.46 41.25
C ILE A 13 11.36 5.99 41.19
N ASN A 14 12.08 5.98 42.33
CA ASN A 14 13.45 6.52 42.41
C ASN A 14 14.54 5.56 41.89
N ASN A 15 14.23 4.26 41.78
CA ASN A 15 15.19 3.26 41.31
C ASN A 15 15.09 2.96 39.80
N ILE A 16 14.14 3.63 39.11
CA ILE A 16 13.96 3.46 37.69
C ILE A 16 14.71 4.60 36.97
N ASN A 17 16.03 4.45 36.80
CA ASN A 17 16.76 5.08 35.71
C ASN A 17 16.31 4.44 34.37
N PHE A 18 15.01 4.49 34.13
CA PHE A 18 14.50 4.19 32.81
C PHE A 18 14.94 5.32 31.88
N ASN A 19 15.95 5.03 31.09
CA ASN A 19 16.20 5.76 29.86
C ASN A 19 14.94 5.67 29.00
N LYS A 20 13.91 6.46 29.34
CA LYS A 20 12.61 6.51 28.67
C LYS A 20 12.74 6.70 27.14
N LYS A 21 13.88 7.22 26.70
CA LYS A 21 14.19 7.41 25.27
C LYS A 21 14.42 6.12 24.51
N GLU A 22 14.95 5.05 25.12
CA GLU A 22 15.27 3.81 24.41
C GLU A 22 14.16 2.76 24.45
N LEU A 23 13.34 2.76 25.51
CA LEU A 23 12.29 1.75 25.66
C LEU A 23 11.20 1.83 24.60
N ASN A 24 10.94 3.03 24.09
CA ASN A 24 9.83 3.27 23.15
C ASN A 24 10.31 3.47 21.70
N LYS A 25 11.62 3.37 21.44
CA LYS A 25 12.16 3.48 20.09
C LYS A 25 11.74 2.26 19.27
N ILE A 26 11.28 2.48 18.05
CA ILE A 26 10.98 1.38 17.15
C ILE A 26 12.26 0.64 16.81
N LYS A 27 12.30 -0.64 17.19
CA LYS A 27 13.43 -1.56 16.92
C LYS A 27 13.17 -2.45 15.71
N LYS A 28 11.88 -2.67 15.38
CA LYS A 28 11.50 -3.59 14.33
C LYS A 28 10.30 -3.09 13.54
N ILE A 29 10.39 -3.15 12.22
CA ILE A 29 9.28 -2.92 11.30
C ILE A 29 9.10 -4.21 10.52
N ASN A 30 7.93 -4.83 10.65
CA ASN A 30 7.55 -6.02 9.89
C ASN A 30 6.60 -5.59 8.76
N ILE A 31 6.94 -5.95 7.53
CA ILE A 31 6.07 -5.73 6.36
C ILE A 31 5.61 -7.09 5.87
N ILE A 32 4.30 -7.28 5.79
CA ILE A 32 3.63 -8.52 5.38
C ILE A 32 2.82 -8.24 4.12
N GLY A 33 2.83 -9.20 3.17
CA GLY A 33 2.03 -9.13 1.93
C GLY A 33 2.78 -8.63 0.70
N LEU A 34 4.09 -8.36 0.81
CA LEU A 34 4.94 -7.95 -0.30
C LEU A 34 6.11 -8.93 -0.50
N ASN A 35 6.67 -8.96 -1.72
CA ASN A 35 7.93 -9.61 -1.99
C ASN A 35 9.11 -8.79 -1.43
N ASP A 36 10.31 -9.35 -1.40
CA ASP A 36 11.47 -8.73 -0.75
C ASP A 36 11.94 -7.43 -1.43
N ASN A 37 11.76 -7.31 -2.75
CA ASN A 37 12.11 -6.08 -3.47
C ASN A 37 11.15 -4.93 -3.10
N ASP A 38 9.84 -5.19 -3.14
CA ASP A 38 8.83 -4.21 -2.77
C ASP A 38 8.95 -3.81 -1.29
N LYS A 39 9.27 -4.77 -0.39
CA LYS A 39 9.55 -4.48 1.03
C LYS A 39 10.71 -3.51 1.20
N LYS A 40 11.81 -3.69 0.44
CA LYS A 40 12.97 -2.78 0.49
C LYS A 40 12.57 -1.36 0.11
N ILE A 41 11.75 -1.19 -0.94
CA ILE A 41 11.27 0.12 -1.37
C ILE A 41 10.47 0.80 -0.24
N ILE A 42 9.53 0.07 0.36
CA ILE A 42 8.75 0.62 1.48
C ILE A 42 9.62 0.96 2.67
N LEU A 43 10.57 0.09 3.05
CA LEU A 43 11.49 0.37 4.16
C LEU A 43 12.34 1.61 3.90
N GLN A 44 12.83 1.82 2.67
CA GLN A 44 13.56 3.03 2.30
C GLN A 44 12.69 4.29 2.41
N ASN A 45 11.44 4.23 1.92
CA ASN A 45 10.52 5.35 2.03
C ASN A 45 10.17 5.67 3.48
N LEU A 46 10.05 4.65 4.33
CA LEU A 46 9.79 4.83 5.76
C LEU A 46 10.99 5.38 6.54
N GLN A 47 12.24 5.23 6.04
CA GLN A 47 13.44 5.79 6.70
C GLN A 47 13.41 7.33 6.81
N SER A 48 12.64 8.00 5.95
CA SER A 48 12.45 9.46 6.02
C SER A 48 11.72 9.89 7.30
N ILE A 49 10.95 9.00 7.91
CA ILE A 49 10.25 9.26 9.17
C ILE A 49 11.20 8.96 10.33
N LYS A 50 11.39 9.94 11.21
CA LYS A 50 12.15 9.75 12.45
C LYS A 50 11.33 8.90 13.43
N PHE A 51 11.48 7.58 13.38
CA PHE A 51 10.82 6.65 14.32
C PHE A 51 11.46 6.68 15.72
N ASN A 52 11.32 7.78 16.42
CA ASN A 52 11.94 7.90 17.74
C ASN A 52 11.11 7.26 18.85
N ASN A 53 9.79 7.25 18.71
CA ASN A 53 8.90 6.73 19.75
C ASN A 53 7.62 6.15 19.13
N ILE A 54 7.31 4.89 19.43
CA ILE A 54 6.13 4.20 18.90
C ILE A 54 4.80 4.86 19.30
N PHE A 55 4.76 5.53 20.47
CA PHE A 55 3.56 6.24 20.93
C PHE A 55 3.29 7.53 20.15
N LEU A 56 4.37 8.18 19.67
CA LEU A 56 4.32 9.47 18.99
C LEU A 56 4.24 9.37 17.46
N ILE A 57 4.18 8.14 16.91
CA ILE A 57 4.02 7.98 15.47
C ILE A 57 2.68 8.57 15.04
N ASP A 58 2.74 9.49 14.09
CA ASP A 58 1.57 9.97 13.38
C ASP A 58 1.20 8.97 12.27
N TYR A 59 -0.03 8.45 12.34
CA TYR A 59 -0.59 7.60 11.29
C TYR A 59 -0.74 8.35 9.97
N LYS A 60 -0.88 9.67 10.00
CA LYS A 60 -1.02 10.48 8.80
C LYS A 60 0.22 10.38 7.92
N ASP A 61 1.41 10.58 8.50
CA ASP A 61 2.68 10.50 7.78
C ASP A 61 2.90 9.10 7.19
N LEU A 62 2.58 8.04 7.98
CA LEU A 62 2.67 6.67 7.51
C LEU A 62 1.72 6.39 6.35
N ASN A 63 0.46 6.81 6.49
CA ASN A 63 -0.55 6.64 5.44
C ASN A 63 -0.18 7.38 4.16
N GLU A 64 0.37 8.59 4.26
CA GLU A 64 0.79 9.36 3.11
C GLU A 64 1.90 8.64 2.34
N ILE A 65 2.94 8.15 3.04
CA ILE A 65 4.01 7.38 2.40
C ILE A 65 3.49 6.09 1.78
N LEU A 66 2.64 5.34 2.47
CA LEU A 66 2.11 4.09 1.95
C LEU A 66 1.18 4.35 0.76
N ASN A 67 0.31 5.35 0.84
CA ASN A 67 -0.61 5.71 -0.23
C ASN A 67 0.08 6.30 -1.46
N SER A 68 1.27 6.90 -1.32
CA SER A 68 2.03 7.41 -2.47
C SER A 68 2.58 6.28 -3.36
N ASN A 69 2.72 5.07 -2.85
CA ASN A 69 3.24 3.95 -3.62
C ASN A 69 2.21 3.40 -4.61
N GLU A 70 2.64 3.22 -5.86
CA GLU A 70 1.78 2.82 -6.98
C GLU A 70 1.23 1.39 -6.81
N PHE A 71 2.01 0.50 -6.21
CA PHE A 71 1.68 -0.92 -6.10
C PHE A 71 0.86 -1.29 -4.85
N ILE A 72 0.52 -0.33 -3.98
CA ILE A 72 -0.28 -0.60 -2.78
C ILE A 72 -1.76 -0.41 -3.09
N GLU A 73 -2.55 -1.46 -2.90
CA GLU A 73 -4.01 -1.43 -2.96
C GLU A 73 -4.61 -0.92 -1.66
N SER A 74 -4.21 -1.56 -0.56
CA SER A 74 -4.63 -1.21 0.79
C SER A 74 -3.58 -1.62 1.80
N HIS A 75 -3.62 -1.03 2.98
CA HIS A 75 -2.71 -1.37 4.07
C HIS A 75 -3.38 -1.22 5.43
N GLU A 76 -2.85 -1.94 6.41
CA GLU A 76 -3.21 -1.88 7.81
C GLU A 76 -1.95 -1.72 8.65
N ILE A 77 -1.99 -0.85 9.66
CA ILE A 77 -0.85 -0.52 10.52
C ILE A 77 -1.17 -0.89 11.96
N PHE A 78 -0.34 -1.71 12.58
CA PHE A 78 -0.50 -2.16 13.96
C PHE A 78 0.74 -1.81 14.78
N LYS A 79 0.54 -1.06 15.87
CA LYS A 79 1.58 -0.82 16.87
C LYS A 79 1.63 -2.01 17.83
N LYS A 80 2.73 -2.76 17.84
CA LYS A 80 3.00 -3.81 18.81
C LYS A 80 4.01 -3.31 19.84
N TYR A 81 3.51 -2.93 20.98
CA TYR A 81 4.34 -2.43 22.07
C TYR A 81 5.31 -3.50 22.57
N PRO A 82 6.51 -3.12 23.07
CA PRO A 82 6.95 -1.72 23.25
C PRO A 82 7.59 -1.07 22.00
N SER A 83 7.99 -1.82 20.95
CA SER A 83 8.94 -1.31 19.95
C SER A 83 8.79 -1.86 18.54
N THR A 84 7.66 -2.50 18.21
CA THR A 84 7.46 -3.12 16.89
C THR A 84 6.28 -2.48 16.16
N LEU A 85 6.49 -2.21 14.87
CA LEU A 85 5.45 -1.76 13.94
C LEU A 85 5.19 -2.86 12.91
N ASP A 86 3.97 -3.37 12.86
CA ASP A 86 3.54 -4.31 11.84
C ASP A 86 2.72 -3.57 10.79
N ILE A 87 3.10 -3.72 9.53
CA ILE A 87 2.40 -3.14 8.38
C ILE A 87 1.99 -4.28 7.46
N LYS A 88 0.68 -4.52 7.36
CA LYS A 88 0.11 -5.46 6.39
C LYS A 88 -0.24 -4.70 5.13
N ILE A 89 0.23 -5.16 4.00
CA ILE A 89 0.02 -4.53 2.70
C ILE A 89 -0.63 -5.53 1.75
N LYS A 90 -1.68 -5.09 1.09
CA LYS A 90 -2.27 -5.78 -0.05
C LYS A 90 -1.75 -5.13 -1.32
N LYS A 91 -1.06 -5.92 -2.15
CA LYS A 91 -0.57 -5.44 -3.45
C LYS A 91 -1.72 -5.30 -4.44
N THR A 92 -1.69 -4.24 -5.25
CA THR A 92 -2.67 -4.01 -6.32
C THR A 92 -2.57 -5.11 -7.38
N LYS A 93 -3.71 -5.47 -7.98
CA LYS A 93 -3.77 -6.37 -9.14
C LYS A 93 -3.61 -5.57 -10.41
N LEU A 94 -2.81 -6.05 -11.34
CA LEU A 94 -2.71 -5.45 -12.67
C LEU A 94 -3.95 -5.83 -13.48
N LEU A 95 -4.61 -4.84 -14.07
CA LEU A 95 -5.84 -5.05 -14.83
C LEU A 95 -5.62 -4.97 -16.34
N ALA A 96 -4.88 -3.97 -16.82
CA ALA A 96 -4.68 -3.76 -18.24
C ALA A 96 -3.34 -3.08 -18.53
N LYS A 97 -2.95 -3.08 -19.80
CA LYS A 97 -1.82 -2.32 -20.36
C LYS A 97 -2.33 -1.15 -21.19
N ILE A 98 -1.64 -0.04 -21.15
CA ILE A 98 -1.95 1.14 -21.95
C ILE A 98 -0.63 1.83 -22.37
N ASN A 99 -0.62 2.41 -23.56
CA ASN A 99 0.47 3.29 -23.97
C ASN A 99 0.06 4.74 -23.75
N ARG A 100 0.81 5.49 -22.94
CA ARG A 100 0.68 6.92 -22.77
C ARG A 100 2.00 7.60 -23.04
N ASP A 101 1.99 8.55 -23.96
CA ASP A 101 3.18 9.34 -24.33
C ASP A 101 4.40 8.46 -24.70
N GLY A 102 4.15 7.36 -25.43
CA GLY A 102 5.17 6.42 -25.83
C GLY A 102 5.67 5.49 -24.72
N LYS A 103 5.06 5.54 -23.53
CA LYS A 103 5.44 4.69 -22.39
C LYS A 103 4.37 3.64 -22.12
N LEU A 104 4.80 2.38 -22.04
CA LEU A 104 3.92 1.31 -21.61
C LEU A 104 3.70 1.41 -20.09
N LEU A 105 2.45 1.57 -19.71
CA LEU A 105 2.00 1.62 -18.32
C LEU A 105 1.01 0.50 -18.05
N PHE A 106 0.91 0.10 -16.80
CA PHE A 106 -0.09 -0.86 -16.33
C PHE A 106 -1.11 -0.13 -15.46
N ILE A 107 -2.37 -0.52 -15.56
CA ILE A 107 -3.43 0.01 -14.69
C ILE A 107 -3.67 -0.99 -13.58
N GLY A 108 -3.54 -0.53 -12.33
CA GLY A 108 -3.81 -1.30 -11.13
C GLY A 108 -5.28 -1.22 -10.72
N SER A 109 -5.73 -2.22 -9.94
CA SER A 109 -7.07 -2.24 -9.33
C SER A 109 -7.31 -1.05 -8.38
N ASN A 110 -6.22 -0.46 -7.86
CA ASN A 110 -6.24 0.75 -7.04
C ASN A 110 -6.40 2.06 -7.86
N GLY A 111 -6.55 1.97 -9.17
CA GLY A 111 -6.70 3.12 -10.05
C GLY A 111 -5.41 3.90 -10.34
N LYS A 112 -4.25 3.36 -9.99
CA LYS A 112 -2.96 4.00 -10.27
C LYS A 112 -2.28 3.36 -11.48
N PHE A 113 -1.40 4.16 -12.11
CA PHE A 113 -0.51 3.63 -13.14
C PHE A 113 0.76 3.06 -12.50
N LEU A 114 1.15 1.86 -12.92
CA LEU A 114 2.38 1.22 -12.53
C LEU A 114 3.36 1.21 -13.70
N LYS A 115 4.62 1.47 -13.40
CA LYS A 115 5.73 1.44 -14.37
C LYS A 115 6.57 0.18 -14.14
N ASN A 116 7.20 -0.29 -15.21
CA ASN A 116 8.24 -1.35 -15.15
C ASN A 116 7.84 -2.64 -14.43
N GLU A 117 6.56 -3.01 -14.46
CA GLU A 117 6.16 -4.33 -13.97
C GLU A 117 6.64 -5.38 -14.98
N LYS A 118 7.56 -6.23 -14.54
CA LYS A 118 7.95 -7.45 -15.27
C LYS A 118 6.83 -8.48 -15.11
N SER A 119 5.72 -8.29 -15.78
CA SER A 119 4.63 -9.25 -15.75
C SER A 119 4.61 -10.07 -17.03
N ASN A 120 4.70 -11.38 -16.88
CA ASN A 120 4.43 -12.32 -17.96
C ASN A 120 2.91 -12.55 -18.16
N PHE A 121 2.06 -11.72 -17.49
CA PHE A 121 0.63 -11.85 -17.57
C PHE A 121 0.11 -11.39 -18.94
N GLN A 122 -0.73 -12.20 -19.55
CA GLN A 122 -1.55 -11.81 -20.69
C GLN A 122 -2.63 -10.84 -20.17
N LEU A 123 -2.30 -9.55 -20.12
CA LEU A 123 -3.25 -8.51 -19.76
C LEU A 123 -3.81 -7.87 -21.02
N PRO A 124 -5.10 -7.53 -21.06
CA PRO A 124 -5.69 -6.81 -22.16
C PRO A 124 -5.00 -5.47 -22.39
N PHE A 125 -4.92 -5.06 -23.66
CA PHE A 125 -4.36 -3.77 -24.03
C PHE A 125 -5.48 -2.76 -24.27
N ILE A 126 -5.30 -1.53 -23.80
CA ILE A 126 -6.24 -0.44 -24.01
C ILE A 126 -5.71 0.46 -25.11
N PHE A 127 -6.46 0.55 -26.20
CA PHE A 127 -6.27 1.51 -27.27
C PHE A 127 -7.13 2.76 -27.02
N GLY A 128 -6.56 3.92 -27.27
CA GLY A 128 -7.17 5.21 -26.95
C GLY A 128 -6.62 5.77 -25.63
N ASN A 129 -7.25 6.84 -25.13
CA ASN A 129 -6.76 7.55 -23.95
C ASN A 129 -7.88 7.81 -22.92
N PRO A 130 -8.48 6.75 -22.32
CA PRO A 130 -9.49 6.92 -21.30
C PRO A 130 -8.90 7.46 -19.99
N GLU A 131 -9.74 8.08 -19.16
CA GLU A 131 -9.41 8.24 -17.76
C GLU A 131 -9.46 6.88 -17.04
N VAL A 132 -8.58 6.69 -16.04
CA VAL A 132 -8.54 5.41 -15.32
C VAL A 132 -9.87 5.08 -14.68
N LYS A 133 -10.58 6.09 -14.16
CA LYS A 133 -11.91 5.89 -13.55
C LYS A 133 -12.94 5.34 -14.53
N ASP A 134 -12.87 5.74 -15.82
CA ASP A 134 -13.79 5.24 -16.83
C ASP A 134 -13.51 3.78 -17.19
N PHE A 135 -12.23 3.39 -17.21
CA PHE A 135 -11.84 2.00 -17.36
C PHE A 135 -12.27 1.15 -16.16
N LEU A 136 -12.09 1.63 -14.92
CA LEU A 136 -12.52 0.89 -13.73
C LEU A 136 -14.04 0.69 -13.68
N LYS A 137 -14.83 1.67 -14.15
CA LYS A 137 -16.28 1.51 -14.32
C LYS A 137 -16.62 0.44 -15.35
N LEU A 138 -15.95 0.46 -16.52
CA LEU A 138 -16.14 -0.59 -17.51
C LEU A 138 -15.79 -1.96 -16.94
N LYS A 139 -14.66 -2.05 -16.21
CA LYS A 139 -14.23 -3.30 -15.55
C LYS A 139 -15.31 -3.83 -14.59
N SER A 140 -15.92 -2.96 -13.77
CA SER A 140 -16.99 -3.40 -12.86
C SER A 140 -18.23 -3.90 -13.63
N ILE A 141 -18.59 -3.28 -14.75
CA ILE A 141 -19.69 -3.72 -15.60
C ILE A 141 -19.40 -5.11 -16.20
N ILE A 142 -18.15 -5.32 -16.65
CA ILE A 142 -17.74 -6.65 -17.17
C ILE A 142 -17.82 -7.69 -16.07
N ASP A 143 -17.36 -7.38 -14.84
CA ASP A 143 -17.40 -8.31 -13.70
C ASP A 143 -18.82 -8.68 -13.28
N GLU A 144 -19.80 -7.82 -13.54
CA GLU A 144 -21.24 -8.05 -13.29
C GLU A 144 -21.93 -8.73 -14.48
N SER A 145 -21.27 -8.85 -15.63
CA SER A 145 -21.80 -9.45 -16.86
C SER A 145 -21.43 -10.94 -16.95
N ASN A 146 -21.92 -11.58 -18.01
CA ASN A 146 -21.54 -12.96 -18.38
C ASN A 146 -20.21 -13.04 -19.16
N ILE A 147 -19.52 -11.93 -19.36
CA ILE A 147 -18.23 -11.88 -20.07
C ILE A 147 -17.13 -12.19 -19.08
N LEU A 148 -16.33 -13.22 -19.34
CA LEU A 148 -15.13 -13.49 -18.54
C LEU A 148 -14.06 -12.45 -18.90
N TYR A 149 -13.55 -11.76 -17.89
CA TYR A 149 -12.51 -10.77 -18.11
C TYR A 149 -11.24 -11.35 -18.75
N GLU A 150 -10.98 -12.61 -18.50
CA GLU A 150 -9.83 -13.36 -19.05
C GLU A 150 -9.95 -13.57 -20.57
N ASP A 151 -11.16 -13.55 -21.13
CA ASP A 151 -11.41 -13.67 -22.57
C ASP A 151 -11.23 -12.33 -23.30
N VAL A 152 -11.08 -11.21 -22.57
CA VAL A 152 -10.88 -9.91 -23.19
C VAL A 152 -9.42 -9.76 -23.60
N LYS A 153 -9.20 -9.61 -24.89
CA LYS A 153 -7.88 -9.41 -25.50
C LYS A 153 -7.50 -7.92 -25.55
N ASN A 154 -8.43 -7.09 -26.05
CA ASN A 154 -8.19 -5.65 -26.20
C ASN A 154 -9.44 -4.84 -25.87
N PHE A 155 -9.20 -3.61 -25.43
CA PHE A 155 -10.20 -2.56 -25.25
C PHE A 155 -9.93 -1.42 -26.22
N TYR A 156 -10.96 -0.91 -26.86
CA TYR A 156 -10.87 0.26 -27.73
C TYR A 156 -11.74 1.38 -27.14
N PHE A 157 -11.11 2.47 -26.76
CA PHE A 157 -11.78 3.67 -26.25
C PHE A 157 -11.82 4.76 -27.30
N PHE A 158 -13.00 5.28 -27.59
CA PHE A 158 -13.23 6.31 -28.60
C PHE A 158 -13.49 7.69 -27.96
N PRO A 159 -13.25 8.80 -28.69
CA PRO A 159 -13.54 10.14 -28.20
C PRO A 159 -15.01 10.37 -27.80
N SER A 160 -15.94 9.60 -28.39
CA SER A 160 -17.37 9.58 -28.03
C SER A 160 -17.66 8.91 -26.67
N LYS A 161 -16.62 8.50 -25.93
CA LYS A 161 -16.69 7.71 -24.70
C LYS A 161 -17.27 6.30 -24.88
N ARG A 162 -17.37 5.83 -26.12
CA ARG A 162 -17.74 4.45 -26.41
C ARG A 162 -16.56 3.52 -26.17
N TRP A 163 -16.88 2.33 -25.70
CA TRP A 163 -15.94 1.23 -25.55
C TRP A 163 -16.34 0.08 -26.46
N ASP A 164 -15.38 -0.47 -27.18
CA ASP A 164 -15.51 -1.73 -27.89
C ASP A 164 -14.53 -2.75 -27.28
N LEU A 165 -14.95 -4.01 -27.21
CA LEU A 165 -14.18 -5.11 -26.67
C LEU A 165 -13.83 -6.09 -27.78
N GLU A 166 -12.57 -6.52 -27.83
CA GLU A 166 -12.13 -7.66 -28.63
C GLU A 166 -11.94 -8.86 -27.70
N LEU A 167 -12.68 -9.93 -27.98
CA LEU A 167 -12.54 -11.19 -27.27
C LEU A 167 -11.58 -12.12 -27.99
N THR A 168 -11.00 -13.09 -27.26
CA THR A 168 -10.10 -14.14 -27.80
C THR A 168 -10.86 -15.19 -28.60
#